data_9affae6f5fd652334e26548069b6cf3e
#
_entry.id   9affae6f5fd652334e26548069b6cf3e
#
_cell.length_a   1.000
_cell.length_b   1.000
_cell.length_c   1.000
_cell.angle_alpha   90.00
_cell.angle_beta   90.00
_cell.angle_gamma   90.00
#
_symmetry.space_group_name_H-M   'P 1'
#
loop_
_entity.id
_entity.type
_entity.pdbx_description
1 polymer ?
#
loop_
_entity_poly.entity_id
_entity_poly.type
_entity_poly.pdbx_seq_one_letter_code
_entity_poly.pdbx_strand_id
1 'polypeptide(L)'
;MRFGIEIEFTGVSRKEAAKAIADVLNTEYIYEQYQGKAGRSHRYRIVDGLGQSWCLVRDFSIHRNIRGIPTDEAEYGCELVSPVIHSTTMLGKILQSLKKIGATVNESCGCHVHIDAPEPKTLYSIMEKFFTIQDRVVKEFGIPEYRVQNYCKLYTDDFISGFNSLENRGMSDIQDYVYNTLAPEEDRGWRKNSARYYAINIDSIYKRNTLEFRLFNSTLDVGVIGNYLYFIRDLAG
;
A
#
# COMPACT_ATOMS: atom_id res chain seq x y z
N MET A 1 -14.60 -2.93 -9.44
CA MET A 1 -14.04 -2.13 -8.33
C MET A 1 -12.95 -1.23 -8.89
N ARG A 2 -12.90 0.01 -8.46
CA ARG A 2 -11.87 1.00 -8.77
C ARG A 2 -10.83 0.95 -7.63
N PHE A 3 -9.54 0.95 -7.95
CA PHE A 3 -8.49 0.83 -6.93
C PHE A 3 -7.18 1.49 -7.36
N GLY A 4 -6.39 1.92 -6.39
CA GLY A 4 -4.97 2.24 -6.51
C GLY A 4 -4.13 1.14 -5.90
N ILE A 5 -2.90 0.97 -6.36
CA ILE A 5 -2.00 -0.04 -5.80
C ILE A 5 -0.59 0.53 -5.64
N GLU A 6 0.02 0.23 -4.50
CA GLU A 6 1.42 0.51 -4.19
C GLU A 6 2.15 -0.85 -4.11
N ILE A 7 3.24 -1.03 -4.86
CA ILE A 7 4.01 -2.29 -4.90
C ILE A 7 5.46 -1.98 -4.60
N GLU A 8 5.95 -2.52 -3.50
CA GLU A 8 7.33 -2.37 -3.06
C GLU A 8 8.21 -3.48 -3.63
N PHE A 9 9.39 -3.13 -4.11
CA PHE A 9 10.36 -4.08 -4.68
C PHE A 9 11.79 -3.55 -4.61
N THR A 10 12.74 -4.44 -4.89
CA THR A 10 14.18 -4.17 -4.93
C THR A 10 14.85 -4.93 -6.07
N GLY A 11 16.18 -5.00 -6.10
CA GLY A 11 16.95 -5.75 -7.10
C GLY A 11 17.31 -4.95 -8.34
N VAL A 12 16.62 -3.84 -8.61
CA VAL A 12 16.89 -2.89 -9.69
C VAL A 12 16.83 -1.47 -9.17
N SER A 13 17.48 -0.53 -9.83
CA SER A 13 17.35 0.87 -9.48
C SER A 13 15.99 1.44 -9.93
N ARG A 14 15.50 2.47 -9.23
CA ARG A 14 14.27 3.18 -9.62
C ARG A 14 14.36 3.73 -11.06
N LYS A 15 15.55 4.13 -11.52
CA LYS A 15 15.76 4.63 -12.88
C LYS A 15 15.57 3.52 -13.92
N GLU A 16 16.16 2.33 -13.70
CA GLU A 16 15.98 1.17 -14.58
C GLU A 16 14.50 0.72 -14.60
N ALA A 17 13.86 0.68 -13.43
CA ALA A 17 12.45 0.39 -13.33
C ALA A 17 11.58 1.43 -14.06
N ALA A 18 11.87 2.73 -13.92
CA ALA A 18 11.17 3.80 -14.64
C ALA A 18 11.26 3.64 -16.15
N LYS A 19 12.46 3.31 -16.64
CA LYS A 19 12.67 3.03 -18.07
C LYS A 19 11.85 1.85 -18.54
N ALA A 20 11.88 0.74 -17.80
CA ALA A 20 11.13 -0.48 -18.16
C ALA A 20 9.60 -0.24 -18.18
N ILE A 21 9.08 0.58 -17.26
CA ILE A 21 7.66 0.96 -17.24
C ILE A 21 7.32 1.88 -18.41
N ALA A 22 8.17 2.86 -18.71
CA ALA A 22 7.98 3.77 -19.82
C ALA A 22 7.96 3.03 -21.17
N ASP A 23 8.86 2.05 -21.35
CA ASP A 23 8.89 1.17 -22.52
C ASP A 23 7.58 0.37 -22.69
N VAL A 24 6.99 -0.15 -21.58
CA VAL A 24 5.68 -0.85 -21.61
C VAL A 24 4.54 0.08 -21.97
N LEU A 25 4.58 1.30 -21.48
CA LEU A 25 3.53 2.31 -21.70
C LEU A 25 3.70 3.09 -23.02
N ASN A 26 4.78 2.80 -23.75
CA ASN A 26 5.18 3.50 -24.98
C ASN A 26 5.25 5.02 -24.79
N THR A 27 5.98 5.44 -23.76
CA THR A 27 6.15 6.85 -23.36
C THR A 27 7.54 7.08 -22.75
N GLU A 28 7.77 8.27 -22.23
CA GLU A 28 8.99 8.62 -21.52
C GLU A 28 8.75 8.75 -20.00
N TYR A 29 9.81 8.65 -19.21
CA TYR A 29 9.75 8.95 -17.79
C TYR A 29 10.35 10.35 -17.51
N ILE A 30 9.81 11.02 -16.51
CA ILE A 30 10.27 12.32 -16.02
C ILE A 30 10.83 12.14 -14.62
N TYR A 31 12.09 12.52 -14.40
CA TYR A 31 12.64 12.63 -13.05
C TYR A 31 12.30 14.00 -12.49
N GLU A 32 11.50 14.05 -11.45
CA GLU A 32 11.03 15.31 -10.90
C GLU A 32 11.20 15.39 -9.39
N GLN A 33 11.43 16.61 -8.91
CA GLN A 33 11.40 16.94 -7.51
C GLN A 33 9.98 17.31 -7.11
N TYR A 34 9.53 16.82 -5.96
CA TYR A 34 8.24 17.18 -5.40
C TYR A 34 8.35 17.47 -3.91
N GLN A 35 7.41 18.22 -3.38
CA GLN A 35 7.32 18.45 -1.96
C GLN A 35 6.71 17.22 -1.28
N GLY A 36 7.55 16.39 -0.72
CA GLY A 36 7.15 15.20 0.05
C GLY A 36 6.83 15.54 1.51
N LYS A 37 6.38 14.52 2.24
CA LYS A 37 6.02 14.65 3.67
C LYS A 37 7.19 15.05 4.57
N ALA A 38 8.40 14.65 4.21
CA ALA A 38 9.64 14.91 4.97
C ALA A 38 10.52 15.99 4.34
N GLY A 39 9.96 16.85 3.47
CA GLY A 39 10.70 17.85 2.72
C GLY A 39 10.77 17.53 1.22
N ARG A 40 11.78 18.06 0.56
CA ARG A 40 11.99 17.79 -0.88
C ARG A 40 12.31 16.31 -1.10
N SER A 41 11.58 15.70 -2.03
CA SER A 41 11.75 14.31 -2.43
C SER A 41 11.78 14.20 -3.94
N HIS A 42 12.23 13.06 -4.45
CA HIS A 42 12.35 12.82 -5.89
C HIS A 42 11.56 11.58 -6.27
N ARG A 43 10.95 11.62 -7.45
CA ARG A 43 10.25 10.48 -8.05
C ARG A 43 10.51 10.42 -9.55
N TYR A 44 10.30 9.25 -10.11
CA TYR A 44 10.13 9.09 -11.55
C TYR A 44 8.63 9.02 -11.83
N ARG A 45 8.15 9.90 -12.71
CA ARG A 45 6.76 9.94 -13.16
C ARG A 45 6.69 9.52 -14.61
N ILE A 46 5.79 8.61 -14.91
CA ILE A 46 5.53 8.06 -16.23
C ILE A 46 4.04 8.31 -16.52
N VAL A 47 3.74 9.03 -17.61
CA VAL A 47 2.36 9.34 -18.01
C VAL A 47 1.97 8.40 -19.13
N ASP A 48 0.90 7.64 -18.93
CA ASP A 48 0.40 6.72 -19.95
C ASP A 48 -0.41 7.42 -21.04
N GLY A 49 -0.83 6.66 -22.04
CA GLY A 49 -1.60 7.19 -23.18
C GLY A 49 -2.99 7.74 -22.82
N LEU A 50 -3.45 7.52 -21.57
CA LEU A 50 -4.69 8.07 -21.03
C LEU A 50 -4.46 9.33 -20.17
N GLY A 51 -3.21 9.79 -20.07
CA GLY A 51 -2.83 10.92 -19.21
C GLY A 51 -2.73 10.58 -17.73
N GLN A 52 -2.78 9.30 -17.36
CA GLN A 52 -2.66 8.85 -15.97
C GLN A 52 -1.20 8.68 -15.58
N SER A 53 -0.87 9.01 -14.33
CA SER A 53 0.52 9.00 -13.84
C SER A 53 0.81 7.76 -13.02
N TRP A 54 1.80 6.98 -13.46
CA TRP A 54 2.50 5.96 -12.72
C TRP A 54 3.73 6.58 -12.07
N CYS A 55 3.98 6.33 -10.80
CA CYS A 55 5.10 6.94 -10.09
C CYS A 55 5.98 5.87 -9.46
N LEU A 56 7.30 6.09 -9.52
CA LEU A 56 8.27 5.36 -8.72
C LEU A 56 8.84 6.28 -7.67
N VAL A 57 8.59 5.96 -6.41
CA VAL A 57 9.09 6.69 -5.25
C VAL A 57 10.09 5.85 -4.48
N ARG A 58 10.84 6.49 -3.60
CA ARG A 58 11.74 5.79 -2.69
C ARG A 58 10.98 5.33 -1.46
N ASP A 59 11.11 4.06 -1.13
CA ASP A 59 10.77 3.57 0.20
C ASP A 59 12.02 3.21 1.00
N PHE A 60 12.10 3.74 2.23
CA PHE A 60 13.23 3.57 3.13
C PHE A 60 13.13 2.31 3.99
N SER A 61 11.97 1.69 4.08
CA SER A 61 11.72 0.50 4.88
C SER A 61 12.18 -0.79 4.20
N ILE A 62 12.40 -0.73 2.89
CA ILE A 62 12.76 -1.89 2.08
C ILE A 62 14.21 -2.32 2.38
N HIS A 63 14.39 -3.58 2.78
CA HIS A 63 15.70 -4.21 2.85
C HIS A 63 16.21 -4.47 1.44
N ARG A 64 17.26 -3.78 1.05
CA ARG A 64 17.74 -3.77 -0.33
C ARG A 64 18.57 -5.00 -0.64
N ASN A 65 18.23 -5.68 -1.71
CA ASN A 65 19.05 -6.78 -2.21
C ASN A 65 20.05 -6.25 -3.26
N ILE A 66 21.23 -5.84 -2.77
CA ILE A 66 22.29 -5.26 -3.61
C ILE A 66 23.49 -6.21 -3.61
N ARG A 67 23.42 -7.26 -4.41
CA ARG A 67 24.58 -8.13 -4.57
C ARG A 67 25.63 -7.48 -5.48
N GLY A 68 26.72 -6.98 -4.88
CA GLY A 68 27.92 -6.60 -5.61
C GLY A 68 27.90 -5.25 -6.29
N ILE A 69 26.99 -4.34 -5.96
CA ILE A 69 26.95 -2.99 -6.55
C ILE A 69 27.41 -1.97 -5.52
N PRO A 70 28.54 -1.28 -5.74
CA PRO A 70 29.04 -0.21 -4.88
C PRO A 70 28.38 1.11 -5.27
N THR A 71 27.08 1.32 -5.04
CA THR A 71 26.42 2.58 -5.42
C THR A 71 25.23 2.90 -4.52
N ASP A 72 24.74 4.11 -4.63
CA ASP A 72 23.70 4.70 -3.82
C ASP A 72 22.55 3.72 -3.53
N GLU A 73 22.66 3.02 -2.41
CA GLU A 73 21.67 2.05 -1.91
C GLU A 73 20.25 2.62 -1.92
N ALA A 74 20.13 3.95 -1.86
CA ALA A 74 18.89 4.67 -1.90
C ALA A 74 18.06 4.44 -3.18
N GLU A 75 18.71 4.12 -4.31
CA GLU A 75 18.04 3.90 -5.59
C GLU A 75 17.31 2.54 -5.66
N TYR A 76 17.64 1.58 -4.78
CA TYR A 76 17.14 0.21 -4.83
C TYR A 76 15.95 -0.08 -3.91
N GLY A 77 15.48 0.90 -3.15
CA GLY A 77 14.21 0.82 -2.44
C GLY A 77 13.12 1.42 -3.32
N CYS A 78 12.39 0.58 -4.04
CA CYS A 78 11.43 1.00 -5.06
C CYS A 78 9.99 0.77 -4.60
N GLU A 79 9.16 1.79 -4.70
CA GLU A 79 7.71 1.69 -4.56
C GLU A 79 7.05 2.19 -5.85
N LEU A 80 6.37 1.28 -6.55
CA LEU A 80 5.53 1.61 -7.69
C LEU A 80 4.15 2.03 -7.19
N VAL A 81 3.75 3.26 -7.48
CA VAL A 81 2.42 3.79 -7.19
C VAL A 81 1.64 3.90 -8.50
N SER A 82 0.54 3.17 -8.61
CA SER A 82 -0.33 3.22 -9.78
C SER A 82 -1.24 4.46 -9.76
N PRO A 83 -1.78 4.89 -10.91
CA PRO A 83 -2.99 5.69 -10.93
C PRO A 83 -4.18 4.85 -10.39
N VAL A 84 -5.36 5.47 -10.29
CA VAL A 84 -6.59 4.72 -10.05
C VAL A 84 -6.93 3.90 -11.29
N ILE A 85 -6.98 2.58 -11.14
CA ILE A 85 -7.21 1.63 -12.23
C ILE A 85 -8.46 0.77 -11.98
N HIS A 86 -9.01 0.19 -13.07
CA HIS A 86 -10.18 -0.70 -13.02
C HIS A 86 -9.84 -2.14 -13.41
N SER A 87 -8.62 -2.35 -13.95
CA SER A 87 -8.14 -3.63 -14.46
C SER A 87 -6.67 -3.81 -14.14
N THR A 88 -6.27 -5.04 -13.91
CA THR A 88 -4.87 -5.44 -13.68
C THR A 88 -4.08 -5.69 -14.96
N THR A 89 -4.70 -5.54 -16.14
CA THR A 89 -4.05 -5.90 -17.43
C THR A 89 -2.76 -5.13 -17.67
N MET A 90 -2.78 -3.80 -17.53
CA MET A 90 -1.57 -2.98 -17.73
C MET A 90 -0.57 -3.21 -16.61
N LEU A 91 -1.04 -3.31 -15.37
CA LEU A 91 -0.21 -3.66 -14.22
C LEU A 91 0.55 -4.96 -14.47
N GLY A 92 -0.12 -6.02 -14.99
CA GLY A 92 0.52 -7.29 -15.31
C GLY A 92 1.67 -7.16 -16.32
N LYS A 93 1.51 -6.35 -17.35
CA LYS A 93 2.57 -6.07 -18.33
C LYS A 93 3.77 -5.35 -17.68
N ILE A 94 3.49 -4.37 -16.82
CA ILE A 94 4.51 -3.63 -16.06
C ILE A 94 5.28 -4.59 -15.15
N LEU A 95 4.59 -5.40 -14.34
CA LEU A 95 5.23 -6.34 -13.41
C LEU A 95 6.08 -7.37 -14.15
N GLN A 96 5.61 -7.87 -15.30
CA GLN A 96 6.38 -8.77 -16.14
C GLN A 96 7.67 -8.11 -16.66
N SER A 97 7.60 -6.84 -17.05
CA SER A 97 8.76 -6.07 -17.50
C SER A 97 9.77 -5.87 -16.37
N LEU A 98 9.30 -5.51 -15.16
CA LEU A 98 10.14 -5.38 -13.98
C LEU A 98 10.85 -6.70 -13.64
N LYS A 99 10.14 -7.84 -13.68
CA LYS A 99 10.76 -9.17 -13.51
C LYS A 99 11.86 -9.42 -14.52
N LYS A 100 11.64 -9.08 -15.78
CA LYS A 100 12.63 -9.32 -16.88
C LYS A 100 13.93 -8.56 -16.66
N ILE A 101 13.90 -7.39 -16.05
CA ILE A 101 15.10 -6.60 -15.74
C ILE A 101 15.74 -6.97 -14.40
N GLY A 102 15.20 -7.94 -13.65
CA GLY A 102 15.77 -8.45 -12.41
C GLY A 102 15.16 -7.87 -11.12
N ALA A 103 14.01 -7.19 -11.17
CA ALA A 103 13.31 -6.78 -9.96
C ALA A 103 12.89 -8.00 -9.12
N THR A 104 13.04 -7.88 -7.81
CA THR A 104 12.71 -8.91 -6.82
C THR A 104 11.94 -8.31 -5.64
N VAL A 105 11.29 -9.17 -4.88
CA VAL A 105 10.65 -8.81 -3.61
C VAL A 105 11.26 -9.60 -2.47
N ASN A 106 11.17 -9.10 -1.24
CA ASN A 106 11.57 -9.80 -0.04
C ASN A 106 10.56 -9.55 1.08
N GLU A 107 10.80 -10.08 2.27
CA GLU A 107 9.90 -10.00 3.42
C GLU A 107 9.59 -8.59 3.91
N SER A 108 10.46 -7.61 3.61
CA SER A 108 10.22 -6.20 3.96
C SER A 108 9.28 -5.48 2.98
N CYS A 109 9.09 -6.06 1.79
CA CYS A 109 8.28 -5.44 0.75
C CYS A 109 6.78 -5.70 0.95
N GLY A 110 5.98 -4.66 0.89
CA GLY A 110 4.53 -4.71 0.99
C GLY A 110 3.82 -4.42 -0.34
N CYS A 111 2.58 -4.88 -0.41
CA CYS A 111 1.64 -4.48 -1.44
C CYS A 111 0.44 -3.81 -0.75
N HIS A 112 0.19 -2.55 -1.06
CA HIS A 112 -0.92 -1.78 -0.49
C HIS A 112 -1.98 -1.55 -1.56
N VAL A 113 -3.23 -1.81 -1.20
CA VAL A 113 -4.36 -1.60 -2.10
C VAL A 113 -5.27 -0.54 -1.50
N HIS A 114 -5.57 0.49 -2.28
CA HIS A 114 -6.47 1.58 -1.93
C HIS A 114 -7.78 1.41 -2.70
N ILE A 115 -8.90 1.40 -1.98
CA ILE A 115 -10.24 1.53 -2.57
C ILE A 115 -10.83 2.88 -2.18
N ASP A 116 -11.87 3.32 -2.87
CA ASP A 116 -12.60 4.54 -2.47
C ASP A 116 -13.04 4.44 -1.02
N ALA A 117 -12.99 5.56 -0.29
CA ALA A 117 -13.46 5.62 1.08
C ALA A 117 -14.92 5.18 1.16
N PRO A 118 -15.24 4.13 1.93
CA PRO A 118 -16.61 3.66 2.08
C PRO A 118 -17.40 4.60 3.02
N GLU A 119 -18.72 4.57 2.89
CA GLU A 119 -19.61 5.16 3.88
C GLU A 119 -19.44 4.47 5.25
N PRO A 120 -19.77 5.15 6.38
CA PRO A 120 -19.56 4.62 7.73
C PRO A 120 -20.12 3.20 7.94
N LYS A 121 -21.34 2.94 7.48
CA LYS A 121 -21.97 1.62 7.59
C LYS A 121 -21.21 0.52 6.85
N THR A 122 -20.71 0.84 5.66
CA THR A 122 -19.90 -0.11 4.86
C THR A 122 -18.53 -0.32 5.50
N LEU A 123 -17.89 0.76 5.99
CA LEU A 123 -16.63 0.65 6.74
C LEU A 123 -16.80 -0.25 7.96
N TYR A 124 -17.86 -0.04 8.74
CA TYR A 124 -18.17 -0.87 9.91
C TYR A 124 -18.27 -2.35 9.52
N SER A 125 -19.05 -2.67 8.47
CA SER A 125 -19.20 -4.06 7.99
C SER A 125 -17.88 -4.69 7.51
N ILE A 126 -17.03 -3.93 6.80
CA ILE A 126 -15.70 -4.38 6.39
C ILE A 126 -14.85 -4.74 7.61
N MET A 127 -14.82 -3.85 8.60
CA MET A 127 -14.01 -4.02 9.79
C MET A 127 -14.50 -5.19 10.65
N GLU A 128 -15.81 -5.29 10.87
CA GLU A 128 -16.42 -6.39 11.62
C GLU A 128 -16.07 -7.75 11.00
N LYS A 129 -16.25 -7.89 9.69
CA LYS A 129 -15.84 -9.11 8.97
C LYS A 129 -14.34 -9.38 9.12
N PHE A 130 -13.50 -8.35 8.94
CA PHE A 130 -12.06 -8.50 9.03
C PHE A 130 -11.61 -8.94 10.43
N PHE A 131 -12.16 -8.37 11.49
CA PHE A 131 -11.83 -8.71 12.87
C PHE A 131 -11.99 -10.20 13.15
N THR A 132 -13.06 -10.83 12.60
CA THR A 132 -13.32 -12.27 12.83
C THR A 132 -12.35 -13.20 12.10
N ILE A 133 -11.63 -12.69 11.09
CA ILE A 133 -10.79 -13.53 10.22
C ILE A 133 -9.31 -13.11 10.18
N GLN A 134 -8.90 -12.03 10.86
CA GLN A 134 -7.57 -11.43 10.69
C GLN A 134 -6.42 -12.42 10.90
N ASP A 135 -6.48 -13.29 11.91
CA ASP A 135 -5.45 -14.30 12.15
C ASP A 135 -5.41 -15.38 11.06
N ARG A 136 -6.59 -15.75 10.53
CA ARG A 136 -6.69 -16.69 9.42
C ARG A 136 -6.08 -16.08 8.15
N VAL A 137 -6.36 -14.83 7.88
CA VAL A 137 -5.86 -14.09 6.71
C VAL A 137 -4.33 -13.99 6.72
N VAL A 138 -3.72 -13.71 7.88
CA VAL A 138 -2.26 -13.69 8.04
C VAL A 138 -1.66 -15.04 7.65
N LYS A 139 -2.26 -16.14 8.10
CA LYS A 139 -1.80 -17.50 7.78
C LYS A 139 -2.03 -17.85 6.31
N GLU A 140 -3.20 -17.55 5.76
CA GLU A 140 -3.61 -17.88 4.40
C GLU A 140 -2.74 -17.16 3.35
N PHE A 141 -2.45 -15.87 3.57
CA PHE A 141 -1.57 -15.10 2.69
C PHE A 141 -0.08 -15.20 3.06
N GLY A 142 0.28 -15.97 4.09
CA GLY A 142 1.66 -16.17 4.51
C GLY A 142 2.36 -14.86 4.89
N ILE A 143 1.66 -13.97 5.63
CA ILE A 143 2.22 -12.68 6.03
C ILE A 143 3.28 -12.90 7.10
N PRO A 144 4.55 -12.48 6.90
CA PRO A 144 5.60 -12.66 7.88
C PRO A 144 5.31 -11.91 9.17
N GLU A 145 5.67 -12.53 10.30
CA GLU A 145 5.51 -11.92 11.63
C GLU A 145 6.17 -10.54 11.71
N TYR A 146 7.33 -10.39 11.11
CA TYR A 146 8.04 -9.11 11.00
C TYR A 146 7.15 -8.00 10.42
N ARG A 147 6.36 -8.28 9.38
CA ARG A 147 5.44 -7.29 8.80
C ARG A 147 4.27 -7.01 9.73
N VAL A 148 3.70 -8.05 10.35
CA VAL A 148 2.60 -7.89 11.30
C VAL A 148 3.01 -7.01 12.48
N GLN A 149 4.22 -7.16 12.99
CA GLN A 149 4.72 -6.36 14.10
C GLN A 149 5.02 -4.91 13.74
N ASN A 150 5.45 -4.61 12.51
CA ASN A 150 5.99 -3.31 12.13
C ASN A 150 5.14 -2.49 11.17
N TYR A 151 4.43 -3.13 10.23
CA TYR A 151 3.83 -2.42 9.08
C TYR A 151 2.34 -2.67 8.85
N CYS A 152 1.80 -3.78 9.39
CA CYS A 152 0.40 -4.16 9.20
C CYS A 152 -0.15 -4.87 10.45
N LYS A 153 -0.07 -4.18 11.59
CA LYS A 153 -0.52 -4.69 12.89
C LYS A 153 -1.96 -5.18 12.82
N LEU A 154 -2.24 -6.27 13.54
CA LEU A 154 -3.61 -6.72 13.76
C LEU A 154 -4.26 -5.92 14.89
N TYR A 155 -5.57 -5.96 14.94
CA TYR A 155 -6.35 -5.28 15.97
C TYR A 155 -6.48 -6.17 17.20
N THR A 156 -6.37 -5.55 18.38
CA THR A 156 -6.54 -6.23 19.67
C THR A 156 -8.02 -6.37 20.00
N ASP A 157 -8.36 -7.32 20.89
CA ASP A 157 -9.74 -7.53 21.36
C ASP A 157 -10.34 -6.27 22.01
N ASP A 158 -9.52 -5.50 22.72
CA ASP A 158 -9.95 -4.23 23.33
C ASP A 158 -10.33 -3.20 22.25
N PHE A 159 -9.53 -3.09 21.18
CA PHE A 159 -9.87 -2.22 20.06
C PHE A 159 -11.15 -2.69 19.37
N ILE A 160 -11.28 -3.99 19.11
CA ILE A 160 -12.45 -4.57 18.45
C ILE A 160 -13.71 -4.31 19.26
N SER A 161 -13.65 -4.55 20.57
CA SER A 161 -14.79 -4.33 21.48
C SER A 161 -15.26 -2.88 21.47
N GLY A 162 -14.33 -1.93 21.54
CA GLY A 162 -14.67 -0.51 21.48
C GLY A 162 -15.15 -0.07 20.10
N PHE A 163 -14.55 -0.58 19.02
CA PHE A 163 -15.00 -0.29 17.65
C PHE A 163 -16.43 -0.77 17.40
N ASN A 164 -16.79 -1.95 17.91
CA ASN A 164 -18.14 -2.50 17.79
C ASN A 164 -19.21 -1.63 18.48
N SER A 165 -18.83 -0.83 19.48
CA SER A 165 -19.75 0.13 20.10
C SER A 165 -20.09 1.33 19.21
N LEU A 166 -19.38 1.49 18.07
CA LEU A 166 -19.58 2.58 17.11
C LEU A 166 -20.56 2.23 15.99
N GLU A 167 -21.21 1.09 16.05
CA GLU A 167 -22.27 0.72 15.11
C GLU A 167 -23.28 1.86 14.98
N ASN A 168 -23.60 2.25 13.76
CA ASN A 168 -24.47 3.38 13.43
C ASN A 168 -23.94 4.78 13.81
N ARG A 169 -22.65 4.91 14.16
CA ARG A 169 -21.98 6.20 14.35
C ARG A 169 -21.49 6.80 13.04
N GLY A 170 -21.23 8.10 13.07
CA GLY A 170 -20.69 8.83 11.92
C GLY A 170 -19.19 8.63 11.75
N MET A 171 -18.67 9.04 10.60
CA MET A 171 -17.23 8.93 10.28
C MET A 171 -16.37 9.71 11.28
N SER A 172 -16.85 10.81 11.84
CA SER A 172 -16.14 11.59 12.88
C SER A 172 -15.92 10.78 14.15
N ASP A 173 -16.96 10.07 14.63
CA ASP A 173 -16.85 9.24 15.84
C ASP A 173 -15.85 8.10 15.64
N ILE A 174 -15.87 7.49 14.45
CA ILE A 174 -14.91 6.45 14.08
C ILE A 174 -13.49 7.01 14.05
N GLN A 175 -13.31 8.20 13.49
CA GLN A 175 -12.01 8.88 13.44
C GLN A 175 -11.45 9.13 14.83
N ASP A 176 -12.26 9.73 15.69
CA ASP A 176 -11.89 10.06 17.05
C ASP A 176 -11.49 8.80 17.83
N TYR A 177 -12.25 7.72 17.68
CA TYR A 177 -11.95 6.43 18.31
C TYR A 177 -10.61 5.87 17.81
N VAL A 178 -10.41 5.80 16.48
CA VAL A 178 -9.18 5.29 15.86
C VAL A 178 -7.96 6.07 16.34
N TYR A 179 -8.02 7.41 16.35
CA TYR A 179 -6.90 8.23 16.82
C TYR A 179 -6.66 8.11 18.32
N ASN A 180 -7.71 8.10 19.13
CA ASN A 180 -7.58 7.99 20.57
C ASN A 180 -7.01 6.64 21.02
N THR A 181 -7.27 5.57 20.24
CA THR A 181 -6.88 4.21 20.60
C THR A 181 -5.57 3.76 19.95
N LEU A 182 -5.34 4.12 18.67
CA LEU A 182 -4.23 3.60 17.88
C LEU A 182 -3.07 4.59 17.70
N ALA A 183 -3.28 5.88 17.99
CA ALA A 183 -2.25 6.90 17.92
C ALA A 183 -2.01 7.52 19.30
N PRO A 184 -0.79 7.39 19.90
CA PRO A 184 -0.40 8.11 21.10
C PRO A 184 -0.58 9.63 20.93
N GLU A 185 -0.80 10.35 22.03
CA GLU A 185 -1.06 11.81 22.00
C GLU A 185 0.02 12.60 21.25
N GLU A 186 1.27 12.25 21.44
CA GLU A 186 2.43 12.82 20.76
C GLU A 186 2.43 12.62 19.24
N ASP A 187 1.76 11.55 18.76
CA ASP A 187 1.67 11.19 17.34
C ASP A 187 0.42 11.77 16.65
N ARG A 188 -0.56 12.32 17.40
CA ARG A 188 -1.85 12.74 16.86
C ARG A 188 -1.78 13.97 15.96
N GLY A 189 -0.73 14.74 16.06
CA GLY A 189 -0.62 16.01 15.34
C GLY A 189 -0.28 15.90 13.87
N TRP A 190 0.29 14.79 13.35
CA TRP A 190 0.88 14.83 12.00
C TRP A 190 1.10 13.45 11.36
N ARG A 191 0.93 13.41 10.08
CA ARG A 191 1.28 12.57 8.91
C ARG A 191 1.99 11.21 9.13
N LYS A 192 2.46 10.88 10.33
CA LYS A 192 3.13 9.63 10.69
C LYS A 192 2.57 9.01 11.96
N ASN A 193 1.26 9.19 12.23
CA ASN A 193 0.69 8.55 13.40
C ASN A 193 0.75 7.02 13.25
N SER A 194 0.82 6.32 14.39
CA SER A 194 0.92 4.86 14.45
C SER A 194 -0.33 4.15 13.93
N ALA A 195 -1.49 4.85 13.87
CA ALA A 195 -2.74 4.31 13.35
C ALA A 195 -2.65 3.86 11.88
N ARG A 196 -1.70 4.40 11.10
CA ARG A 196 -1.47 3.98 9.71
C ARG A 196 -0.86 2.58 9.56
N TYR A 197 -0.26 2.02 10.60
CA TYR A 197 0.48 0.75 10.53
C TYR A 197 -0.36 -0.46 10.92
N TYR A 198 -1.67 -0.40 10.68
CA TYR A 198 -2.58 -1.52 10.85
C TYR A 198 -2.93 -2.18 9.51
N ALA A 199 -3.35 -3.45 9.56
CA ALA A 199 -3.66 -4.28 8.39
C ALA A 199 -4.64 -3.62 7.42
N ILE A 200 -5.65 -2.94 7.95
CA ILE A 200 -6.54 -2.03 7.21
C ILE A 200 -6.31 -0.62 7.79
N ASN A 201 -5.75 0.26 7.00
CA ASN A 201 -5.44 1.62 7.45
C ASN A 201 -6.64 2.55 7.25
N ILE A 202 -7.42 2.74 8.30
CA ILE A 202 -8.58 3.65 8.34
C ILE A 202 -8.12 5.13 8.26
N ASP A 203 -6.94 5.47 8.80
CA ASP A 203 -6.38 6.83 8.74
C ASP A 203 -6.25 7.36 7.30
N SER A 204 -6.12 6.48 6.32
CA SER A 204 -6.08 6.82 4.90
C SER A 204 -7.38 7.47 4.41
N ILE A 205 -8.53 7.19 5.02
CA ILE A 205 -9.82 7.80 4.68
C ILE A 205 -9.74 9.32 4.88
N TYR A 206 -9.21 9.77 6.00
CA TYR A 206 -9.16 11.19 6.37
C TYR A 206 -8.06 11.96 5.65
N LYS A 207 -7.03 11.27 5.18
CA LYS A 207 -5.86 11.89 4.53
C LYS A 207 -5.87 11.83 3.01
N ARG A 208 -6.52 10.80 2.45
CA ARG A 208 -6.46 10.47 1.02
C ARG A 208 -7.83 10.15 0.41
N ASN A 209 -8.88 10.13 1.20
CA ASN A 209 -10.22 9.70 0.80
C ASN A 209 -10.23 8.26 0.25
N THR A 210 -9.42 7.37 0.84
CA THR A 210 -9.33 5.96 0.47
C THR A 210 -9.24 5.09 1.71
N LEU A 211 -9.79 3.87 1.66
CA LEU A 211 -9.49 2.81 2.61
C LEU A 211 -8.30 2.00 2.07
N GLU A 212 -7.24 1.85 2.87
CA GLU A 212 -5.99 1.21 2.47
C GLU A 212 -5.83 -0.15 3.14
N PHE A 213 -5.65 -1.20 2.34
CA PHE A 213 -5.29 -2.54 2.79
C PHE A 213 -3.78 -2.72 2.71
N ARG A 214 -3.10 -2.78 3.85
CA ARG A 214 -1.64 -2.83 3.98
C ARG A 214 -1.07 -4.21 4.25
N LEU A 215 -1.93 -5.18 4.55
CA LEU A 215 -1.52 -6.48 5.07
C LEU A 215 -0.72 -7.34 4.07
N PHE A 216 -0.90 -7.14 2.77
CA PHE A 216 -0.38 -8.07 1.77
C PHE A 216 1.14 -7.99 1.59
N ASN A 217 1.76 -9.15 1.35
CA ASN A 217 3.14 -9.22 0.87
C ASN A 217 3.24 -8.61 -0.52
N SER A 218 4.37 -7.99 -0.82
CA SER A 218 4.64 -7.57 -2.18
C SER A 218 4.81 -8.77 -3.10
N THR A 219 4.43 -8.57 -4.35
CA THR A 219 4.58 -9.56 -5.40
C THR A 219 4.71 -8.89 -6.75
N LEU A 220 5.46 -9.52 -7.65
CA LEU A 220 5.51 -9.17 -9.08
C LEU A 220 4.65 -10.12 -9.92
N ASP A 221 3.76 -10.88 -9.29
CA ASP A 221 2.80 -11.77 -9.95
C ASP A 221 1.39 -11.17 -9.89
N VAL A 222 0.86 -10.82 -11.07
CA VAL A 222 -0.47 -10.21 -11.18
C VAL A 222 -1.60 -11.16 -10.78
N GLY A 223 -1.41 -12.47 -10.87
CA GLY A 223 -2.37 -13.46 -10.40
C GLY A 223 -2.54 -13.43 -8.88
N VAL A 224 -1.43 -13.30 -8.17
CA VAL A 224 -1.44 -13.13 -6.70
C VAL A 224 -2.15 -11.83 -6.32
N ILE A 225 -1.88 -10.73 -7.04
CA ILE A 225 -2.61 -9.46 -6.84
C ILE A 225 -4.10 -9.64 -7.08
N GLY A 226 -4.48 -10.44 -8.08
CA GLY A 226 -5.87 -10.80 -8.33
C GLY A 226 -6.56 -11.43 -7.12
N ASN A 227 -5.87 -12.30 -6.38
CA ASN A 227 -6.38 -12.90 -5.14
C ASN A 227 -6.57 -11.85 -4.02
N TYR A 228 -5.65 -10.87 -3.90
CA TYR A 228 -5.80 -9.76 -2.95
C TYR A 228 -7.04 -8.90 -3.27
N LEU A 229 -7.23 -8.57 -4.54
CA LEU A 229 -8.39 -7.80 -4.99
C LEU A 229 -9.71 -8.57 -4.81
N TYR A 230 -9.68 -9.89 -5.01
CA TYR A 230 -10.84 -10.74 -4.76
C TYR A 230 -11.21 -10.73 -3.27
N PHE A 231 -10.23 -10.92 -2.38
CA PHE A 231 -10.40 -10.85 -0.94
C PHE A 231 -11.00 -9.51 -0.48
N ILE A 232 -10.45 -8.39 -0.98
CA ILE A 232 -10.95 -7.04 -0.66
C ILE A 232 -12.41 -6.88 -1.11
N ARG A 233 -12.74 -7.37 -2.31
CA ARG A 233 -14.10 -7.31 -2.84
C ARG A 233 -15.07 -8.12 -2.00
N ASP A 234 -14.67 -9.28 -1.52
CA ASP A 234 -15.46 -10.16 -0.66
C ASP A 234 -15.75 -9.51 0.70
N LEU A 235 -14.76 -8.82 1.28
CA LEU A 235 -14.96 -8.02 2.49
C LEU A 235 -15.92 -6.85 2.29
N ALA A 236 -15.83 -6.18 1.14
CA ALA A 236 -16.62 -4.98 0.86
C ALA A 236 -18.07 -5.26 0.45
N GLY A 237 -18.41 -6.54 0.21
CA GLY A 237 -19.77 -6.99 -0.10
C GLY A 237 -20.07 -7.00 -1.57
#